data_d852ff976a3b0f5f3f37bc4a54c62011
#
_entry.id   d852ff976a3b0f5f3f37bc4a54c62011
#
_cell.length_a   1.000
_cell.length_b   1.000
_cell.length_c   1.000
_cell.angle_alpha   90.00
_cell.angle_beta   90.00
_cell.angle_gamma   90.00
#
_symmetry.space_group_name_H-M   'P 1'
#
loop_
_entity.id
_entity.type
_entity.pdbx_description
1 polymer ?
#
loop_
_entity_poly.entity_id
_entity_poly.type
_entity_poly.pdbx_seq_one_letter_code
_entity_poly.pdbx_strand_id
1 'polypeptide(L)'
;MAGLLFLAFAYLAVGQAAVNRGGAQTAADAAVLAAAQNGRDQLAAAWATDLLDPDKWQDVFEGKVPLDNPCGRAEQLAAQNDATLQDCNWQLLRYTVDVETNKSVGESVVPGTEDVHSSASATAVIEPRCTFPEDPGEGDELPELTCDGKPWKLDPDDEATMPAPEDLFDVHLAAD
;
A
#
# COMPACT_ATOMS: atom_id res chain seq x y z
N MET A 1 -15.06 -6.76 -48.27
CA MET A 1 -13.79 -6.24 -47.76
C MET A 1 -13.95 -5.15 -46.70
N ALA A 2 -14.83 -4.16 -46.90
CA ALA A 2 -15.06 -3.06 -45.92
C ALA A 2 -15.50 -3.55 -44.50
N GLY A 3 -16.34 -4.57 -44.41
CA GLY A 3 -16.83 -5.10 -43.13
C GLY A 3 -15.73 -5.76 -42.28
N LEU A 4 -14.75 -6.44 -42.89
CA LEU A 4 -13.62 -7.03 -42.15
C LEU A 4 -12.67 -5.96 -41.60
N LEU A 5 -12.44 -4.88 -42.34
CA LEU A 5 -11.64 -3.75 -41.87
C LEU A 5 -12.31 -3.03 -40.70
N PHE A 6 -13.62 -2.82 -40.76
CA PHE A 6 -14.40 -2.21 -39.70
C PHE A 6 -14.32 -3.05 -38.40
N LEU A 7 -14.47 -4.39 -38.50
CA LEU A 7 -14.34 -5.28 -37.35
C LEU A 7 -12.93 -5.25 -36.75
N ALA A 8 -11.88 -5.18 -37.56
CA ALA A 8 -10.50 -5.07 -37.12
C ALA A 8 -10.26 -3.76 -36.36
N PHE A 9 -10.76 -2.63 -36.84
CA PHE A 9 -10.66 -1.35 -36.15
C PHE A 9 -11.45 -1.32 -34.84
N ALA A 10 -12.66 -1.89 -34.82
CA ALA A 10 -13.47 -1.99 -33.62
C ALA A 10 -12.75 -2.85 -32.54
N TYR A 11 -12.15 -3.95 -32.95
CA TYR A 11 -11.38 -4.80 -32.04
C TYR A 11 -10.14 -4.09 -31.46
N LEU A 12 -9.41 -3.33 -32.30
CA LEU A 12 -8.27 -2.52 -31.87
C LEU A 12 -8.68 -1.45 -30.85
N ALA A 13 -9.77 -0.73 -31.10
CA ALA A 13 -10.27 0.32 -30.18
C ALA A 13 -10.64 -0.25 -28.80
N VAL A 14 -11.34 -1.39 -28.76
CA VAL A 14 -11.69 -2.07 -27.52
C VAL A 14 -10.43 -2.58 -26.80
N GLY A 15 -9.45 -3.12 -27.54
CA GLY A 15 -8.19 -3.59 -26.97
C GLY A 15 -7.38 -2.47 -26.32
N GLN A 16 -7.29 -1.31 -26.94
CA GLN A 16 -6.59 -0.15 -26.37
C GLN A 16 -7.26 0.38 -25.11
N ALA A 17 -8.59 0.46 -25.10
CA ALA A 17 -9.34 0.87 -23.90
C ALA A 17 -9.11 -0.09 -22.71
N ALA A 18 -9.04 -1.39 -22.97
CA ALA A 18 -8.75 -2.40 -21.96
C ALA A 18 -7.32 -2.27 -21.40
N VAL A 19 -6.33 -2.01 -22.25
CA VAL A 19 -4.93 -1.81 -21.85
C VAL A 19 -4.78 -0.55 -20.96
N ASN A 20 -5.41 0.56 -21.35
CA ASN A 20 -5.33 1.80 -20.56
C ASN A 20 -6.00 1.66 -19.20
N ARG A 21 -7.16 1.01 -19.12
CA ARG A 21 -7.82 0.71 -17.85
C ARG A 21 -6.97 -0.19 -16.95
N GLY A 22 -6.37 -1.22 -17.53
CA GLY A 22 -5.44 -2.10 -16.80
C GLY A 22 -4.21 -1.34 -16.29
N GLY A 23 -3.68 -0.40 -17.08
CA GLY A 23 -2.57 0.46 -16.69
C GLY A 23 -2.92 1.36 -15.49
N ALA A 24 -4.10 2.00 -15.49
CA ALA A 24 -4.57 2.81 -14.37
C ALA A 24 -4.68 1.98 -13.08
N GLN A 25 -5.26 0.77 -13.16
CA GLN A 25 -5.39 -0.10 -11.99
C GLN A 25 -4.02 -0.53 -11.46
N THR A 26 -3.10 -0.94 -12.35
CA THR A 26 -1.74 -1.30 -11.94
C THR A 26 -1.02 -0.14 -11.25
N ALA A 27 -1.19 1.08 -11.75
CA ALA A 27 -0.61 2.27 -11.15
C ALA A 27 -1.21 2.56 -9.76
N ALA A 28 -2.53 2.41 -9.60
CA ALA A 28 -3.22 2.57 -8.31
C ALA A 28 -2.75 1.54 -7.29
N ASP A 29 -2.69 0.26 -7.68
CA ASP A 29 -2.23 -0.83 -6.83
C ASP A 29 -0.78 -0.62 -6.36
N ALA A 30 0.11 -0.26 -7.29
CA ALA A 30 1.50 0.03 -6.98
C ALA A 30 1.65 1.24 -6.04
N ALA A 31 0.90 2.32 -6.29
CA ALA A 31 0.93 3.54 -5.50
C ALA A 31 0.44 3.29 -4.06
N VAL A 32 -0.70 2.62 -3.90
CA VAL A 32 -1.27 2.38 -2.57
C VAL A 32 -0.43 1.41 -1.75
N LEU A 33 0.12 0.36 -2.39
CA LEU A 33 1.04 -0.56 -1.70
C LEU A 33 2.30 0.16 -1.24
N ALA A 34 2.84 1.08 -2.05
CA ALA A 34 4.01 1.86 -1.67
C ALA A 34 3.75 2.81 -0.49
N ALA A 35 2.56 3.44 -0.44
CA ALA A 35 2.15 4.25 0.71
C ALA A 35 2.01 3.38 1.97
N ALA A 36 1.32 2.24 1.87
CA ALA A 36 1.11 1.34 3.00
C ALA A 36 2.43 0.72 3.50
N GLN A 37 3.35 0.32 2.60
CA GLN A 37 4.68 -0.15 2.98
C GLN A 37 5.49 0.93 3.71
N ASN A 38 5.41 2.19 3.26
CA ASN A 38 6.06 3.29 3.95
C ASN A 38 5.46 3.51 5.35
N GLY A 39 4.13 3.43 5.48
CA GLY A 39 3.45 3.48 6.78
C GLY A 39 3.86 2.33 7.70
N ARG A 40 3.92 1.09 7.18
CA ARG A 40 4.41 -0.08 7.90
C ARG A 40 5.82 0.11 8.45
N ASP A 41 6.73 0.61 7.62
CA ASP A 41 8.12 0.82 8.03
C ASP A 41 8.23 1.89 9.12
N GLN A 42 7.38 2.92 9.09
CA GLN A 42 7.29 3.92 10.14
C GLN A 42 6.69 3.34 11.45
N LEU A 43 5.66 2.49 11.36
CA LEU A 43 5.09 1.81 12.51
C LEU A 43 6.13 0.89 13.18
N ALA A 44 6.88 0.13 12.38
CA ALA A 44 7.95 -0.72 12.88
C ALA A 44 9.06 0.09 13.57
N ALA A 45 9.43 1.24 13.01
CA ALA A 45 10.41 2.15 13.61
C ALA A 45 9.88 2.77 14.92
N ALA A 46 8.59 3.13 14.98
CA ALA A 46 7.95 3.62 16.20
C ALA A 46 7.94 2.53 17.27
N TRP A 47 7.58 1.30 16.92
CA TRP A 47 7.62 0.17 17.85
C TRP A 47 9.03 -0.08 18.39
N ALA A 48 10.05 -0.08 17.52
CA ALA A 48 11.43 -0.25 17.94
C ALA A 48 11.92 0.89 18.87
N THR A 49 11.42 2.11 18.65
CA THR A 49 11.72 3.27 19.53
C THR A 49 11.10 3.11 20.90
N ASP A 50 9.87 2.60 20.97
CA ASP A 50 9.11 2.38 22.20
C ASP A 50 9.24 0.93 22.72
N LEU A 51 10.28 0.20 22.29
CA LEU A 51 10.50 -1.21 22.66
C LEU A 51 10.47 -1.45 24.17
N LEU A 52 11.07 -0.55 24.95
CA LEU A 52 11.16 -0.63 26.40
C LEU A 52 9.90 -0.08 27.14
N ASP A 53 8.87 0.29 26.39
CA ASP A 53 7.61 0.82 26.90
C ASP A 53 6.43 0.01 26.33
N PRO A 54 6.17 -1.21 26.82
CA PRO A 54 5.15 -2.10 26.27
C PRO A 54 3.73 -1.53 26.30
N ASP A 55 3.45 -0.57 27.18
CA ASP A 55 2.14 0.11 27.25
C ASP A 55 1.81 0.88 25.98
N LYS A 56 2.82 1.25 25.18
CA LYS A 56 2.64 1.94 23.89
C LYS A 56 2.47 1.01 22.70
N TRP A 57 2.80 -0.26 22.83
CA TRP A 57 2.78 -1.21 21.72
C TRP A 57 1.38 -1.30 21.11
N GLN A 58 0.34 -1.32 21.94
CA GLN A 58 -1.05 -1.37 21.47
C GLN A 58 -1.36 -0.22 20.50
N ASP A 59 -0.98 1.01 20.81
CA ASP A 59 -1.22 2.17 19.94
C ASP A 59 -0.46 2.06 18.62
N VAL A 60 0.76 1.52 18.63
CA VAL A 60 1.54 1.27 17.41
C VAL A 60 0.85 0.22 16.53
N PHE A 61 0.47 -0.93 17.11
CA PHE A 61 -0.17 -2.01 16.37
C PHE A 61 -1.59 -1.66 15.87
N GLU A 62 -2.23 -0.67 16.48
CA GLU A 62 -3.51 -0.12 16.01
C GLU A 62 -3.35 1.08 15.04
N GLY A 63 -2.12 1.49 14.73
CA GLY A 63 -1.84 2.62 13.84
C GLY A 63 -2.20 3.98 14.42
N LYS A 64 -2.28 4.11 15.74
CA LYS A 64 -2.66 5.35 16.46
C LYS A 64 -1.49 6.29 16.70
N VAL A 65 -0.29 5.93 16.29
CA VAL A 65 0.89 6.78 16.42
C VAL A 65 1.00 7.77 15.24
N PRO A 66 1.60 8.94 15.46
CA PRO A 66 1.85 9.89 14.37
C PRO A 66 2.79 9.28 13.32
N LEU A 67 2.41 9.38 12.05
CA LEU A 67 3.24 8.99 10.92
C LEU A 67 3.56 10.21 10.07
N ASP A 68 4.76 10.24 9.49
CA ASP A 68 5.09 11.15 8.41
C ASP A 68 4.26 10.81 7.16
N ASN A 69 4.03 11.81 6.31
CA ASN A 69 3.18 11.65 5.14
C ASN A 69 3.66 10.50 4.21
N PRO A 70 2.95 9.37 4.13
CA PRO A 70 3.32 8.23 3.28
C PRO A 70 2.99 8.44 1.80
N CYS A 71 2.19 9.47 1.49
CA CYS A 71 1.71 9.73 0.12
C CYS A 71 2.82 10.14 -0.86
N GLY A 72 3.98 10.60 -0.38
CA GLY A 72 5.13 10.85 -1.24
C GLY A 72 5.65 9.59 -1.95
N ARG A 73 5.53 8.42 -1.32
CA ARG A 73 5.85 7.14 -1.96
C ARG A 73 4.79 6.72 -2.97
N ALA A 74 3.51 6.98 -2.68
CA ALA A 74 2.42 6.75 -3.64
C ALA A 74 2.62 7.58 -4.92
N GLU A 75 2.92 8.88 -4.79
CA GLU A 75 3.18 9.77 -5.93
C GLU A 75 4.34 9.26 -6.79
N GLN A 76 5.44 8.84 -6.15
CA GLN A 76 6.59 8.30 -6.85
C GLN A 76 6.24 7.04 -7.66
N LEU A 77 5.48 6.11 -7.07
CA LEU A 77 5.12 4.86 -7.76
C LEU A 77 4.04 5.06 -8.83
N ALA A 78 3.08 5.98 -8.63
CA ALA A 78 2.14 6.39 -9.68
C ALA A 78 2.90 6.92 -10.90
N ALA A 79 3.85 7.85 -10.69
CA ALA A 79 4.67 8.42 -11.76
C ALA A 79 5.52 7.37 -12.49
N GLN A 80 6.08 6.38 -11.80
CA GLN A 80 6.81 5.27 -12.40
C GLN A 80 5.93 4.34 -13.25
N ASN A 81 4.62 4.37 -13.04
CA ASN A 81 3.62 3.61 -13.79
C ASN A 81 2.84 4.50 -14.78
N ASP A 82 3.44 5.59 -15.27
CA ASP A 82 2.84 6.52 -16.24
C ASP A 82 1.47 7.08 -15.77
N ALA A 83 1.32 7.34 -14.48
CA ALA A 83 0.10 7.91 -13.90
C ALA A 83 0.42 9.07 -12.94
N THR A 84 -0.56 9.89 -12.69
CA THR A 84 -0.51 11.00 -11.72
C THR A 84 -1.41 10.66 -10.54
N LEU A 85 -0.89 10.82 -9.32
CA LEU A 85 -1.66 10.70 -8.10
C LEU A 85 -2.64 11.88 -8.00
N GLN A 86 -3.94 11.59 -7.90
CA GLN A 86 -5.01 12.58 -7.79
C GLN A 86 -5.42 12.80 -6.33
N ASP A 87 -5.52 11.70 -5.58
CA ASP A 87 -5.80 11.74 -4.15
C ASP A 87 -5.04 10.64 -3.41
N CYS A 88 -4.72 10.90 -2.15
CA CYS A 88 -4.09 9.92 -1.27
C CYS A 88 -4.55 10.20 0.17
N ASN A 89 -5.22 9.23 0.73
CA ASN A 89 -5.78 9.30 2.07
C ASN A 89 -5.36 8.08 2.88
N TRP A 90 -5.06 8.28 4.16
CA TRP A 90 -4.82 7.18 5.08
C TRP A 90 -5.50 7.46 6.43
N GLN A 91 -6.01 6.40 7.00
CA GLN A 91 -6.62 6.44 8.32
C GLN A 91 -6.25 5.17 9.07
N LEU A 92 -5.49 5.34 10.16
CA LEU A 92 -4.93 4.21 10.90
C LEU A 92 -4.11 3.30 9.96
N LEU A 93 -4.54 2.05 9.81
CA LEU A 93 -3.87 1.01 9.03
C LEU A 93 -4.43 0.86 7.59
N ARG A 94 -5.29 1.78 7.14
CA ARG A 94 -5.94 1.72 5.82
C ARG A 94 -5.51 2.89 4.95
N TYR A 95 -5.11 2.60 3.72
CA TYR A 95 -4.61 3.54 2.72
C TYR A 95 -5.47 3.46 1.48
N THR A 96 -5.81 4.61 0.91
CA THR A 96 -6.58 4.68 -0.35
C THR A 96 -5.94 5.72 -1.26
N VAL A 97 -5.81 5.41 -2.53
CA VAL A 97 -5.30 6.33 -3.55
C VAL A 97 -6.21 6.35 -4.76
N ASP A 98 -6.27 7.50 -5.42
CA ASP A 98 -6.85 7.69 -6.74
C ASP A 98 -5.76 8.15 -7.69
N VAL A 99 -5.68 7.52 -8.86
CA VAL A 99 -4.70 7.87 -9.89
C VAL A 99 -5.38 8.08 -11.24
N GLU A 100 -4.71 8.84 -12.12
CA GLU A 100 -5.10 9.05 -13.50
C GLU A 100 -3.90 8.81 -14.42
N THR A 101 -4.09 8.07 -15.52
CA THR A 101 -3.02 7.80 -16.49
C THR A 101 -2.56 9.07 -17.19
N ASN A 102 -1.25 9.21 -17.41
CA ASN A 102 -0.68 10.34 -18.15
C ASN A 102 -0.95 10.24 -19.66
N LYS A 103 -1.16 9.03 -20.18
CA LYS A 103 -1.52 8.78 -21.57
C LYS A 103 -3.04 8.73 -21.71
N SER A 104 -3.57 9.49 -22.70
CA SER A 104 -4.98 9.43 -23.05
C SER A 104 -5.34 8.09 -23.72
N VAL A 105 -6.62 7.72 -23.64
CA VAL A 105 -7.17 6.55 -24.38
C VAL A 105 -7.18 6.81 -25.89
N GLY A 106 -6.95 8.04 -26.33
CA GLY A 106 -7.36 8.59 -27.61
C GLY A 106 -6.30 8.85 -28.64
N GLU A 107 -5.07 8.36 -28.57
CA GLU A 107 -4.26 8.19 -29.80
C GLU A 107 -4.86 7.13 -30.74
N SER A 108 -6.08 6.73 -30.47
CA SER A 108 -6.91 5.77 -31.17
C SER A 108 -7.71 6.46 -32.27
N VAL A 109 -7.99 5.71 -33.32
CA VAL A 109 -8.76 6.07 -34.54
C VAL A 109 -10.18 6.61 -34.29
N VAL A 110 -10.59 6.88 -33.04
CA VAL A 110 -11.92 7.41 -32.70
C VAL A 110 -11.81 8.91 -32.40
N PRO A 111 -12.31 9.79 -33.26
CA PRO A 111 -12.30 11.22 -33.01
C PRO A 111 -13.07 11.60 -31.74
N GLY A 112 -12.49 12.47 -30.90
CA GLY A 112 -13.10 12.96 -29.65
C GLY A 112 -12.75 12.19 -28.39
N THR A 113 -11.78 11.24 -28.46
CA THR A 113 -11.27 10.52 -27.30
C THR A 113 -9.81 10.89 -26.97
N GLU A 114 -9.28 11.91 -27.65
CA GLU A 114 -7.87 12.32 -27.57
C GLU A 114 -7.47 12.80 -26.16
N ASP A 115 -8.42 13.33 -25.41
CA ASP A 115 -8.19 13.89 -24.07
C ASP A 115 -8.80 13.01 -22.94
N VAL A 116 -9.23 11.78 -23.26
CA VAL A 116 -9.81 10.89 -22.25
C VAL A 116 -8.71 10.08 -21.56
N HIS A 117 -8.51 10.30 -20.26
CA HIS A 117 -7.61 9.57 -19.41
C HIS A 117 -8.35 8.48 -18.62
N SER A 118 -7.65 7.44 -18.22
CA SER A 118 -8.20 6.39 -17.37
C SER A 118 -7.86 6.67 -15.92
N SER A 119 -8.86 6.60 -15.05
CA SER A 119 -8.69 6.72 -13.60
C SER A 119 -8.91 5.37 -12.93
N ALA A 120 -8.24 5.14 -11.81
CA ALA A 120 -8.45 3.98 -10.96
C ALA A 120 -8.22 4.35 -9.50
N SER A 121 -8.91 3.63 -8.62
CA SER A 121 -8.73 3.70 -7.18
C SER A 121 -8.24 2.36 -6.65
N ALA A 122 -7.43 2.38 -5.61
CA ALA A 122 -7.01 1.19 -4.91
C ALA A 122 -6.92 1.45 -3.41
N THR A 123 -7.16 0.40 -2.63
CA THR A 123 -7.03 0.42 -1.18
C THR A 123 -6.09 -0.67 -0.73
N ALA A 124 -5.17 -0.33 0.19
CA ALA A 124 -4.31 -1.27 0.89
C ALA A 124 -4.56 -1.21 2.39
N VAL A 125 -4.30 -2.29 3.07
CA VAL A 125 -4.36 -2.40 4.52
C VAL A 125 -3.05 -2.93 5.07
N ILE A 126 -2.73 -2.48 6.28
CA ILE A 126 -1.65 -3.03 7.10
C ILE A 126 -2.32 -3.89 8.16
N GLU A 127 -1.97 -5.17 8.23
CA GLU A 127 -2.45 -6.09 9.25
C GLU A 127 -1.35 -6.42 10.23
N PRO A 128 -1.57 -6.22 11.55
CA PRO A 128 -0.66 -6.70 12.59
C PRO A 128 -0.54 -8.24 12.55
N ARG A 129 0.68 -8.75 12.54
CA ARG A 129 0.98 -10.20 12.54
C ARG A 129 1.34 -10.71 13.92
N CYS A 130 1.50 -9.81 14.89
CA CYS A 130 2.00 -10.12 16.21
C CYS A 130 0.95 -9.88 17.29
N THR A 131 1.04 -10.68 18.33
CA THR A 131 0.27 -10.54 19.57
C THR A 131 1.22 -10.52 20.75
N PHE A 132 0.84 -9.84 21.81
CA PHE A 132 1.56 -9.71 23.06
C PHE A 132 0.56 -9.64 24.23
N PRO A 133 0.96 -9.97 25.46
CA PRO A 133 0.10 -9.83 26.65
C PRO A 133 -0.30 -8.38 26.88
N GLU A 134 -1.59 -8.14 27.18
CA GLU A 134 -2.10 -6.81 27.55
C GLU A 134 -1.52 -6.29 28.88
N ASP A 135 -1.13 -7.22 29.75
CA ASP A 135 -0.47 -6.90 31.02
C ASP A 135 0.96 -7.46 30.97
N PRO A 136 1.97 -6.61 30.78
CA PRO A 136 3.37 -7.04 30.68
C PRO A 136 3.92 -7.66 31.97
N GLY A 137 3.16 -7.64 33.07
CA GLY A 137 3.58 -8.15 34.36
C GLY A 137 4.50 -7.18 35.14
N GLU A 138 4.75 -7.52 36.41
CA GLU A 138 5.70 -6.78 37.26
C GLU A 138 7.11 -7.32 37.00
N GLY A 139 7.94 -6.59 36.26
CA GLY A 139 9.34 -6.95 36.03
C GLY A 139 10.04 -6.09 34.98
N ASP A 140 11.36 -6.15 34.92
CA ASP A 140 12.18 -5.48 33.91
C ASP A 140 12.29 -6.31 32.58
N GLU A 141 11.59 -7.46 32.50
CA GLU A 141 11.61 -8.31 31.31
C GLU A 141 10.54 -7.84 30.30
N LEU A 142 10.94 -7.74 29.01
CA LEU A 142 10.01 -7.42 27.94
C LEU A 142 8.99 -8.56 27.76
N PRO A 143 7.72 -8.22 27.47
CA PRO A 143 6.71 -9.25 27.19
C PRO A 143 7.10 -10.08 25.97
N GLU A 144 6.71 -11.35 25.96
CA GLU A 144 6.91 -12.21 24.79
C GLU A 144 6.05 -11.72 23.63
N LEU A 145 6.70 -11.43 22.50
CA LEU A 145 6.03 -11.11 21.25
C LEU A 145 5.83 -12.39 20.46
N THR A 146 4.60 -12.68 20.02
CA THR A 146 4.30 -13.84 19.17
C THR A 146 3.80 -13.36 17.82
N CYS A 147 4.57 -13.59 16.74
CA CYS A 147 4.23 -13.22 15.37
C CYS A 147 4.00 -14.48 14.54
N ASP A 148 2.84 -14.62 13.90
CA ASP A 148 2.42 -15.81 13.14
C ASP A 148 2.59 -17.13 13.90
N GLY A 149 2.32 -17.09 15.21
CA GLY A 149 2.45 -18.26 16.08
C GLY A 149 3.90 -18.63 16.45
N LYS A 150 4.88 -17.79 16.10
CA LYS A 150 6.30 -17.96 16.51
C LYS A 150 6.63 -16.98 17.62
N PRO A 151 7.13 -17.47 18.78
CA PRO A 151 7.57 -16.60 19.85
C PRO A 151 8.90 -15.91 19.48
N TRP A 152 8.98 -14.62 19.77
CA TRP A 152 10.17 -13.80 19.64
C TRP A 152 10.68 -13.44 21.04
N LYS A 153 11.92 -13.76 21.30
CA LYS A 153 12.63 -13.29 22.49
C LYS A 153 13.36 -12.00 22.11
N LEU A 154 12.83 -10.89 22.60
CA LEU A 154 13.39 -9.59 22.33
C LEU A 154 14.58 -9.33 23.25
N ASP A 155 15.70 -8.96 22.67
CA ASP A 155 16.88 -8.48 23.40
C ASP A 155 17.22 -7.07 22.86
N PRO A 156 16.99 -6.01 23.66
CA PRO A 156 17.25 -4.63 23.22
C PRO A 156 18.71 -4.36 22.83
N ASP A 157 19.65 -5.17 23.34
CA ASP A 157 21.07 -5.03 23.08
C ASP A 157 21.54 -5.85 21.85
N ASP A 158 20.66 -6.67 21.25
CA ASP A 158 20.96 -7.51 20.09
C ASP A 158 19.98 -7.27 18.93
N GLU A 159 20.38 -6.43 17.97
CA GLU A 159 19.58 -6.12 16.77
C GLU A 159 19.19 -7.37 15.97
N ALA A 160 19.94 -8.47 16.06
CA ALA A 160 19.63 -9.70 15.34
C ALA A 160 18.40 -10.44 15.91
N THR A 161 17.96 -10.09 17.12
CA THR A 161 16.75 -10.62 17.74
C THR A 161 15.50 -9.81 17.43
N MET A 162 15.66 -8.65 16.77
CA MET A 162 14.56 -7.77 16.44
C MET A 162 13.82 -8.24 15.19
N PRO A 163 12.47 -8.31 15.21
CA PRO A 163 11.71 -8.63 14.03
C PRO A 163 11.83 -7.51 12.97
N ALA A 164 11.88 -7.90 11.70
CA ALA A 164 11.80 -6.97 10.60
C ALA A 164 10.37 -6.39 10.46
N PRO A 165 10.19 -5.24 9.76
CA PRO A 165 8.86 -4.64 9.56
C PRO A 165 7.82 -5.62 8.99
N GLU A 166 8.22 -6.51 8.08
CA GLU A 166 7.38 -7.55 7.48
C GLU A 166 7.05 -8.72 8.43
N ASP A 167 7.79 -8.90 9.49
CA ASP A 167 7.46 -9.86 10.55
C ASP A 167 6.40 -9.29 11.50
N LEU A 168 6.40 -7.97 11.71
CA LEU A 168 5.46 -7.27 12.57
C LEU A 168 4.10 -7.02 11.90
N PHE A 169 4.12 -6.67 10.61
CA PHE A 169 2.94 -6.24 9.85
C PHE A 169 2.95 -6.80 8.43
N ASP A 170 1.81 -7.31 7.99
CA ASP A 170 1.53 -7.60 6.59
C ASP A 170 0.94 -6.39 5.86
N VAL A 171 1.23 -6.27 4.56
CA VAL A 171 0.67 -5.23 3.68
C VAL A 171 0.09 -5.88 2.45
N HIS A 172 -1.20 -5.70 2.22
CA HIS A 172 -1.88 -6.25 1.06
C HIS A 172 -2.98 -5.31 0.54
N LEU A 173 -3.40 -5.56 -0.70
CA LEU A 173 -4.56 -4.89 -1.26
C LEU A 173 -5.83 -5.37 -0.54
N ALA A 174 -6.72 -4.44 -0.20
CA ALA A 174 -8.03 -4.81 0.31
C ALA A 174 -8.82 -5.53 -0.79
N ALA A 175 -9.47 -6.64 -0.45
CA ALA A 175 -10.44 -7.26 -1.34
C ALA A 175 -11.67 -6.36 -1.47
N ASP A 176 -12.08 -6.06 -2.72
CA ASP A 176 -13.32 -5.34 -3.05
C ASP A 176 -14.56 -6.23 -2.80
#